data_5f6421c794b21b92c7cb436da516b141
#
_entry.id   5f6421c794b21b92c7cb436da516b141
#
_cell.length_a   1.000
_cell.length_b   1.000
_cell.length_c   1.000
_cell.angle_alpha   90.00
_cell.angle_beta   90.00
_cell.angle_gamma   90.00
#
_symmetry.space_group_name_H-M   'P 1'
#
loop_
_entity.id
_entity.type
_entity.pdbx_description
1 polymer ?
#
loop_
_entity_poly.entity_id
_entity_poly.type
_entity_poly.pdbx_seq_one_letter_code
_entity_poly.pdbx_strand_id
1 'polypeptide(L)' 'LNARERDVMDLMVLGHSNKVIAQQLGISFRTVEVHRTRVLAKMQVKNVAELVRLVTAHLPPFRP' A
#
# COMPACT_ATOMS: atom_id res chain seq x y z
N LEU A 1 5.70 -6.17 8.69
CA LEU A 1 4.29 -6.25 8.28
C LEU A 1 3.78 -7.67 8.44
N ASN A 2 2.51 -7.82 8.85
CA ASN A 2 1.87 -9.12 8.78
C ASN A 2 1.38 -9.40 7.34
N ALA A 3 0.87 -10.62 7.10
CA ALA A 3 0.47 -11.03 5.75
C ALA A 3 -0.63 -10.14 5.16
N ARG A 4 -1.63 -9.78 5.96
CA ARG A 4 -2.74 -8.94 5.48
C ARG A 4 -2.29 -7.51 5.19
N GLU A 5 -1.41 -6.97 6.02
CA GLU A 5 -0.85 -5.63 5.79
C GLU A 5 -0.02 -5.62 4.50
N ARG A 6 0.72 -6.69 4.23
CA ARG A 6 1.48 -6.81 2.99
C ARG A 6 0.55 -6.87 1.78
N ASP A 7 -0.54 -7.62 1.86
CA ASP A 7 -1.53 -7.66 0.77
C ASP A 7 -2.07 -6.26 0.49
N VAL A 8 -2.42 -5.52 1.54
CA VAL A 8 -2.92 -4.15 1.39
C VAL A 8 -1.85 -3.25 0.78
N MET A 9 -0.61 -3.34 1.27
CA MET A 9 0.49 -2.54 0.74
C MET A 9 0.71 -2.78 -0.75
N ASP A 10 0.70 -4.04 -1.18
CA ASP A 10 0.91 -4.37 -2.59
C ASP A 10 -0.15 -3.72 -3.48
N LEU A 11 -1.41 -3.74 -3.05
CA LEU A 11 -2.50 -3.11 -3.79
C LEU A 11 -2.43 -1.58 -3.75
N MET A 12 -1.97 -1.01 -2.63
CA MET A 12 -1.72 0.43 -2.53
C MET A 12 -0.66 0.88 -3.55
N VAL A 13 0.42 0.14 -3.64
CA VAL A 13 1.52 0.46 -4.56
C VAL A 13 1.07 0.36 -6.01
N LEU A 14 0.15 -0.55 -6.32
CA LEU A 14 -0.44 -0.66 -7.65
C LEU A 14 -1.45 0.45 -7.97
N GLY A 15 -1.78 1.29 -7.00
CA GLY A 15 -2.65 2.43 -7.22
C GLY A 15 -4.14 2.18 -7.01
N HIS A 16 -4.50 1.05 -6.40
CA HIS A 16 -5.91 0.74 -6.15
C HIS A 16 -6.48 1.59 -5.02
N SER A 17 -7.75 1.96 -5.16
CA SER A 17 -8.49 2.66 -4.11
C SER A 17 -8.83 1.73 -2.96
N ASN A 18 -9.19 2.32 -1.81
CA ASN A 18 -9.65 1.53 -0.65
C ASN A 18 -10.84 0.65 -1.00
N LYS A 19 -11.76 1.16 -1.82
CA LYS A 19 -12.93 0.38 -2.25
C LYS A 19 -12.52 -0.88 -3.03
N VAL A 20 -11.60 -0.72 -3.97
CA VAL A 20 -11.11 -1.84 -4.77
C VAL A 20 -10.34 -2.83 -3.91
N ILE A 21 -9.49 -2.33 -3.01
CA ILE A 21 -8.74 -3.19 -2.09
C ILE A 21 -9.70 -4.01 -1.23
N ALA A 22 -10.73 -3.36 -0.67
CA ALA A 22 -11.74 -4.03 0.15
C ALA A 22 -12.42 -5.16 -0.63
N GLN A 23 -12.80 -4.89 -1.88
CA GLN A 23 -13.44 -5.87 -2.75
C GLN A 23 -12.51 -7.04 -3.06
N GLN A 24 -11.27 -6.77 -3.41
CA GLN A 24 -10.32 -7.81 -3.78
C GLN A 24 -9.94 -8.71 -2.60
N LEU A 25 -9.83 -8.13 -1.40
CA LEU A 25 -9.43 -8.89 -0.23
C LEU A 25 -10.61 -9.45 0.57
N GLY A 26 -11.84 -9.09 0.21
CA GLY A 26 -13.03 -9.57 0.91
C GLY A 26 -13.13 -9.02 2.34
N ILE A 27 -12.69 -7.79 2.56
CA ILE A 27 -12.73 -7.12 3.87
C ILE A 27 -13.48 -5.80 3.75
N SER A 28 -13.84 -5.21 4.89
CA SER A 28 -14.58 -3.94 4.88
C SER A 28 -13.68 -2.77 4.50
N PHE A 29 -14.30 -1.71 3.97
CA PHE A 29 -13.61 -0.46 3.69
C PHE A 29 -12.90 0.08 4.94
N ARG A 30 -13.56 0.01 6.09
CA ARG A 30 -12.97 0.45 7.37
C ARG A 30 -11.73 -0.35 7.73
N THR A 31 -11.76 -1.67 7.51
CA THR A 31 -10.59 -2.51 7.77
C THR A 31 -9.42 -2.13 6.86
N VAL A 32 -9.70 -1.80 5.60
CA VAL A 32 -8.65 -1.31 4.68
C VAL A 32 -8.04 -0.02 5.23
N GLU A 33 -8.86 0.92 5.69
CA GLU A 33 -8.35 2.18 6.27
C GLU A 33 -7.38 1.91 7.44
N VAL A 34 -7.76 0.99 8.32
CA VAL A 34 -6.92 0.62 9.47
C VAL A 34 -5.60 0.02 9.00
N HIS A 35 -5.65 -0.90 8.05
CA HIS A 35 -4.43 -1.52 7.51
C HIS A 35 -3.54 -0.50 6.80
N ARG A 36 -4.12 0.42 6.02
CA ARG A 36 -3.34 1.46 5.35
C ARG A 36 -2.57 2.31 6.35
N THR A 37 -3.25 2.74 7.42
CA THR A 37 -2.60 3.53 8.47
C THR A 37 -1.42 2.77 9.08
N ARG A 38 -1.61 1.49 9.36
CA ARG A 38 -0.55 0.65 9.93
C ARG A 38 0.62 0.45 8.97
N VAL A 39 0.31 0.22 7.68
CA VAL A 39 1.34 0.07 6.65
C VAL A 39 2.22 1.32 6.58
N LEU A 40 1.59 2.50 6.47
CA LEU A 40 2.35 3.75 6.38
C LEU A 40 3.21 3.98 7.62
N ALA A 41 2.66 3.71 8.82
CA ALA A 41 3.40 3.86 10.07
C ALA A 41 4.57 2.89 10.16
N LYS A 42 4.36 1.62 9.84
CA LYS A 42 5.40 0.59 9.93
C LYS A 42 6.49 0.79 8.88
N MET A 43 6.14 1.29 7.71
CA MET A 43 7.11 1.61 6.65
C MET A 43 7.74 2.98 6.84
N GLN A 44 7.32 3.74 7.85
CA GLN A 44 7.86 5.04 8.21
C GLN A 44 7.78 6.04 7.06
N VAL A 45 6.62 6.06 6.38
CA VAL A 45 6.32 6.99 5.30
C VAL A 45 5.06 7.78 5.62
N LYS A 46 4.90 8.95 5.01
CA LYS A 46 3.78 9.86 5.30
C LYS A 46 2.56 9.58 4.43
N ASN A 47 2.76 9.06 3.22
CA ASN A 47 1.69 8.90 2.25
C ASN A 47 2.07 7.80 1.25
N VAL A 48 1.11 7.47 0.35
CA VAL A 48 1.32 6.41 -0.61
C VAL A 48 2.40 6.75 -1.63
N ALA A 49 2.58 8.01 -1.99
CA ALA A 49 3.62 8.41 -2.92
C ALA A 49 5.02 8.11 -2.36
N GLU A 50 5.23 8.40 -1.06
CA GLU A 50 6.48 8.04 -0.39
C GLU A 50 6.64 6.53 -0.30
N LEU A 51 5.55 5.80 -0.05
CA LEU A 51 5.57 4.34 -0.01
C LEU A 51 6.03 3.77 -1.35
N VAL A 52 5.46 4.25 -2.45
CA VAL A 52 5.83 3.80 -3.80
C VAL A 52 7.32 4.05 -4.06
N ARG A 53 7.80 5.25 -3.71
CA ARG A 53 9.23 5.56 -3.87
C ARG A 53 10.11 4.63 -3.06
N LEU A 54 9.70 4.31 -1.83
CA LEU A 54 10.48 3.42 -0.96
C LEU A 54 10.56 2.02 -1.54
N VAL A 55 9.43 1.44 -1.95
CA VAL A 55 9.41 0.04 -2.44
C VAL A 55 9.99 -0.11 -3.83
N THR A 56 10.08 0.98 -4.61
CA THR A 56 10.65 0.95 -5.96
C THR A 56 12.04 1.58 -6.04
N ALA A 57 12.63 1.95 -4.91
CA ALA A 57 13.93 2.64 -4.88
C ALA A 57 15.05 1.82 -5.53
N HIS A 58 14.92 0.49 -5.57
CA HIS A 58 15.91 -0.41 -6.16
C HIS A 58 15.79 -0.52 -7.69
N LEU A 59 14.72 0.03 -8.28
CA LEU A 59 14.50 -0.05 -9.72
C LEU A 59 15.31 1.03 -10.43
N PRO A 60 15.83 0.76 -11.65
CA PRO A 60 16.52 1.79 -12.40
C PRO A 60 15.55 2.91 -12.79
N PRO A 61 16.02 4.18 -12.88
CA PRO A 61 15.15 5.26 -13.30
C PRO A 61 14.67 5.06 -14.73
N PHE A 62 13.45 5.52 -15.01
CA PHE A 62 12.91 5.51 -16.36
C PHE A 62 13.74 6.44 -17.25
N ARG A 63 14.08 5.94 -18.45
CA ARG A 63 14.78 6.74 -19.46
C ARG A 63 14.06 6.60 -20.78
N PRO A 64 13.56 7.70 -21.34
CA PRO A 64 12.89 7.67 -22.63
C PRO A 64 13.85 7.31 -23.78
#